data_73e27ad6cbffec9b87eb36d4b696b7e1
#
_entry.id   73e27ad6cbffec9b87eb36d4b696b7e1
#
_cell.length_a   1.000
_cell.length_b   1.000
_cell.length_c   1.000
_cell.angle_alpha   90.00
_cell.angle_beta   90.00
_cell.angle_gamma   90.00
#
_symmetry.space_group_name_H-M   'P 1'
#
loop_
_entity.id
_entity.type
_entity.pdbx_description
1 polymer ?
#
loop_
_entity_poly.entity_id
_entity_poly.type
_entity_poly.pdbx_seq_one_letter_code
_entity_poly.pdbx_strand_id
1 'polypeptide(L)'
;MARGKGKATRENVLDLFPLLRQRLRQRSGTLSGGEQQMLAMARALCLEPQVLLLDEPTEGLMPSMIAKIRETVSKLRDMGVSTILVEQRVDAVLSVADHVAFIENGRNRETVDVEELRADPSAVRRYVGVG
;
A
#
# COMPACT_ATOMS: atom_id res chain seq x y z
N MET A 1 27.17 -6.59 8.82
CA MET A 1 25.72 -6.84 9.07
C MET A 1 25.58 -8.05 9.98
N ALA A 2 24.96 -7.89 11.13
CA ALA A 2 24.71 -9.01 12.05
C ALA A 2 23.70 -9.98 11.41
N ARG A 3 24.15 -11.21 11.15
CA ARG A 3 23.34 -12.29 10.54
C ARG A 3 21.98 -12.56 11.24
N GLY A 4 21.82 -12.10 12.49
CA GLY A 4 20.57 -12.29 13.26
C GLY A 4 19.47 -11.29 12.93
N LYS A 5 19.79 -10.02 12.63
CA LYS A 5 18.78 -8.99 12.32
C LYS A 5 18.01 -9.32 11.04
N GLY A 6 18.68 -9.66 9.96
CA GLY A 6 18.02 -9.95 8.68
C GLY A 6 17.09 -11.17 8.72
N LYS A 7 17.34 -12.16 9.61
CA LYS A 7 16.46 -13.30 9.77
C LYS A 7 15.18 -12.91 10.52
N ALA A 8 15.28 -12.12 11.59
CA ALA A 8 14.13 -11.62 12.32
C ALA A 8 13.24 -10.73 11.45
N THR A 9 13.85 -9.82 10.68
CA THR A 9 13.15 -8.95 9.74
C THR A 9 12.39 -9.77 8.70
N ARG A 10 13.04 -10.78 8.11
CA ARG A 10 12.39 -11.66 7.14
C ARG A 10 11.18 -12.38 7.73
N GLU A 11 11.28 -12.91 8.94
CA GLU A 11 10.17 -13.60 9.62
C GLU A 11 9.01 -12.63 9.89
N ASN A 12 9.30 -11.42 10.39
CA ASN A 12 8.28 -10.37 10.61
C ASN A 12 7.57 -10.00 9.30
N VAL A 13 8.33 -9.85 8.21
CA VAL A 13 7.74 -9.56 6.88
C VAL A 13 6.88 -10.72 6.39
N LEU A 14 7.30 -11.97 6.60
CA LEU A 14 6.51 -13.14 6.20
C LEU A 14 5.22 -13.31 7.05
N ASP A 15 5.19 -12.77 8.27
CA ASP A 15 3.97 -12.72 9.08
C ASP A 15 2.95 -11.72 8.54
N LEU A 16 3.42 -10.61 7.92
CA LEU A 16 2.56 -9.67 7.19
C LEU A 16 2.01 -10.28 5.89
N PHE A 17 2.75 -11.21 5.29
CA PHE A 17 2.38 -11.84 4.02
C PHE A 17 2.36 -13.38 4.14
N PRO A 18 1.37 -13.96 4.84
CA PRO A 18 1.30 -15.43 5.06
C PRO A 18 1.30 -16.23 3.75
N LEU A 19 0.73 -15.66 2.68
CA LEU A 19 0.70 -16.29 1.35
C LEU A 19 2.12 -16.49 0.80
N LEU A 20 3.00 -15.51 0.97
CA LEU A 20 4.40 -15.62 0.54
C LEU A 20 5.15 -16.68 1.35
N ARG A 21 4.83 -16.83 2.63
CA ARG A 21 5.40 -17.90 3.48
C ARG A 21 5.12 -19.29 2.91
N GLN A 22 3.93 -19.51 2.36
CA GLN A 22 3.54 -20.77 1.71
C GLN A 22 4.24 -20.97 0.35
N ARG A 23 4.70 -19.89 -0.29
CA ARG A 23 5.26 -19.86 -1.64
C ARG A 23 6.79 -19.72 -1.71
N LEU A 24 7.50 -19.85 -0.56
CA LEU A 24 8.96 -19.59 -0.47
C LEU A 24 9.83 -20.36 -1.47
N ARG A 25 9.37 -21.53 -1.96
CA ARG A 25 10.11 -22.36 -2.93
C ARG A 25 9.64 -22.14 -4.37
N GLN A 26 8.57 -21.35 -4.57
CA GLN A 26 8.03 -21.07 -5.89
C GLN A 26 8.85 -19.98 -6.57
N ARG A 27 9.07 -20.12 -7.89
CA ARG A 27 9.72 -19.07 -8.68
C ARG A 27 8.82 -17.83 -8.74
N SER A 28 9.37 -16.65 -8.50
CA SER A 28 8.62 -15.39 -8.47
C SER A 28 7.85 -15.11 -9.76
N GLY A 29 8.40 -15.46 -10.92
CA GLY A 29 7.75 -15.29 -12.22
C GLY A 29 6.51 -16.17 -12.44
N THR A 30 6.25 -17.16 -11.58
CA THR A 30 5.06 -18.02 -11.63
C THR A 30 3.98 -17.61 -10.64
N LEU A 31 4.20 -16.56 -9.87
CA LEU A 31 3.23 -15.96 -8.97
C LEU A 31 2.17 -15.19 -9.78
N SER A 32 0.95 -15.11 -9.27
CA SER A 32 -0.08 -14.23 -9.83
C SER A 32 0.32 -12.75 -9.67
N GLY A 33 -0.29 -11.84 -10.44
CA GLY A 33 0.00 -10.41 -10.34
C GLY A 33 -0.10 -9.85 -8.92
N GLY A 34 -1.16 -10.22 -8.18
CA GLY A 34 -1.31 -9.80 -6.79
C GLY A 34 -0.26 -10.42 -5.84
N GLU A 35 0.15 -11.67 -6.07
CA GLU A 35 1.24 -12.28 -5.30
C GLU A 35 2.59 -11.62 -5.62
N GLN A 36 2.82 -11.23 -6.87
CA GLN A 36 4.02 -10.47 -7.28
C GLN A 36 4.04 -9.09 -6.61
N GLN A 37 2.89 -8.41 -6.54
CA GLN A 37 2.78 -7.12 -5.84
C GLN A 37 3.08 -7.25 -4.35
N MET A 38 2.53 -8.27 -3.68
CA MET A 38 2.87 -8.58 -2.28
C MET A 38 4.37 -8.88 -2.11
N LEU A 39 4.97 -9.61 -3.04
CA LEU A 39 6.41 -9.90 -3.02
C LEU A 39 7.25 -8.62 -3.16
N ALA A 40 6.83 -7.69 -4.02
CA ALA A 40 7.51 -6.39 -4.17
C ALA A 40 7.47 -5.59 -2.87
N MET A 41 6.29 -5.48 -2.23
CA MET A 41 6.14 -4.84 -0.92
C MET A 41 6.99 -5.53 0.16
N ALA A 42 6.93 -6.85 0.23
CA ALA A 42 7.71 -7.64 1.18
C ALA A 42 9.23 -7.42 1.05
N ARG A 43 9.72 -7.34 -0.19
CA ARG A 43 11.14 -7.04 -0.48
C ARG A 43 11.52 -5.64 0.00
N ALA A 44 10.68 -4.63 -0.26
CA ALA A 44 10.93 -3.27 0.21
C ALA A 44 10.97 -3.21 1.75
N LEU A 45 10.07 -3.90 2.43
CA LEU A 45 10.01 -3.96 3.89
C LEU A 45 11.21 -4.67 4.54
N CYS A 46 11.86 -5.60 3.81
CA CYS A 46 13.11 -6.21 4.28
C CYS A 46 14.27 -5.20 4.43
N LEU A 47 14.16 -4.00 3.86
CA LEU A 47 15.11 -2.90 4.05
C LEU A 47 14.85 -2.10 5.32
N GLU A 48 13.83 -2.43 6.10
CA GLU A 48 13.39 -1.72 7.31
C GLU A 48 13.18 -0.21 7.05
N PRO A 49 12.36 0.17 6.04
CA PRO A 49 12.20 1.57 5.67
C PRO A 49 11.38 2.31 6.74
N GLN A 50 11.66 3.60 6.92
CA GLN A 50 10.79 4.51 7.69
C GLN A 50 9.63 5.01 6.84
N VAL A 51 9.83 5.09 5.51
CA VAL A 51 8.82 5.53 4.54
C VAL A 51 8.75 4.53 3.38
N LEU A 52 7.56 4.07 3.05
CA LEU A 52 7.27 3.20 1.91
C LEU A 52 6.50 3.99 0.85
N LEU A 53 6.98 3.91 -0.39
CA LEU A 53 6.33 4.51 -1.56
C LEU A 53 5.63 3.40 -2.36
N LEU A 54 4.33 3.54 -2.58
CA LEU A 54 3.51 2.62 -3.34
C LEU A 54 2.83 3.37 -4.49
N ASP A 55 3.12 2.96 -5.71
CA ASP A 55 2.56 3.54 -6.92
C ASP A 55 1.57 2.55 -7.54
N GLU A 56 0.29 2.91 -7.53
CA GLU A 56 -0.86 2.12 -8.01
C GLU A 56 -0.83 0.63 -7.61
N PRO A 57 -0.62 0.30 -6.31
CA PRO A 57 -0.40 -1.08 -5.89
C PRO A 57 -1.62 -1.99 -6.06
N THR A 58 -2.79 -1.42 -6.36
CA THR A 58 -4.06 -2.17 -6.54
C THR A 58 -4.48 -2.29 -8.00
N GLU A 59 -3.73 -1.71 -8.94
CA GLU A 59 -4.08 -1.73 -10.35
C GLU A 59 -4.14 -3.16 -10.91
N GLY A 60 -5.20 -3.46 -11.66
CA GLY A 60 -5.38 -4.77 -12.31
C GLY A 60 -5.61 -5.95 -11.37
N LEU A 61 -5.80 -5.73 -10.07
CA LEU A 61 -5.96 -6.78 -9.09
C LEU A 61 -7.44 -7.12 -8.81
N MET A 62 -7.67 -8.37 -8.43
CA MET A 62 -8.98 -8.82 -7.94
C MET A 62 -9.31 -8.17 -6.59
N PRO A 63 -10.60 -7.95 -6.26
CA PRO A 63 -11.03 -7.31 -5.02
C PRO A 63 -10.45 -7.93 -3.74
N SER A 64 -10.30 -9.26 -3.71
CA SER A 64 -9.70 -9.96 -2.56
C SER A 64 -8.22 -9.63 -2.34
N MET A 65 -7.48 -9.36 -3.41
CA MET A 65 -6.07 -8.96 -3.33
C MET A 65 -5.95 -7.48 -2.91
N ILE A 66 -6.84 -6.63 -3.43
CA ILE A 66 -6.93 -5.23 -3.02
C ILE A 66 -7.18 -5.13 -1.51
N ALA A 67 -8.12 -5.91 -0.97
CA ALA A 67 -8.39 -5.96 0.46
C ALA A 67 -7.15 -6.33 1.29
N LYS A 68 -6.35 -7.30 0.82
CA LYS A 68 -5.10 -7.71 1.49
C LYS A 68 -4.03 -6.59 1.46
N ILE A 69 -3.91 -5.87 0.35
CA ILE A 69 -2.98 -4.73 0.26
C ILE A 69 -3.41 -3.63 1.23
N ARG A 70 -4.69 -3.29 1.29
CA ARG A 70 -5.24 -2.31 2.25
C ARG A 70 -4.95 -2.71 3.70
N GLU A 71 -5.21 -3.97 4.07
CA GLU A 71 -4.91 -4.50 5.39
C GLU A 71 -3.42 -4.38 5.71
N THR A 72 -2.55 -4.67 4.75
CA THR A 72 -1.11 -4.54 4.91
C THR A 72 -0.70 -3.10 5.16
N VAL A 73 -1.20 -2.14 4.37
CA VAL A 73 -0.92 -0.70 4.54
C VAL A 73 -1.36 -0.23 5.93
N SER A 74 -2.53 -0.64 6.40
CA SER A 74 -2.99 -0.31 7.76
C SER A 74 -2.07 -0.87 8.84
N LYS A 75 -1.62 -2.12 8.71
CA LYS A 75 -0.66 -2.74 9.64
C LYS A 75 0.69 -2.01 9.63
N LEU A 76 1.17 -1.56 8.48
CA LEU A 76 2.42 -0.79 8.39
C LEU A 76 2.34 0.53 9.16
N ARG A 77 1.21 1.23 9.08
CA ARG A 77 0.95 2.42 9.89
C ARG A 77 1.05 2.12 11.38
N ASP A 78 0.41 1.04 11.84
CA ASP A 78 0.43 0.61 13.24
C ASP A 78 1.85 0.22 13.72
N MET A 79 2.71 -0.19 12.79
CA MET A 79 4.13 -0.47 13.03
C MET A 79 5.02 0.78 12.97
N GLY A 80 4.46 1.97 12.69
CA GLY A 80 5.20 3.23 12.60
C GLY A 80 5.88 3.46 11.25
N VAL A 81 5.54 2.70 10.20
CA VAL A 81 6.02 2.92 8.84
C VAL A 81 5.09 3.90 8.14
N SER A 82 5.61 5.07 7.76
CA SER A 82 4.86 6.03 6.94
C SER A 82 4.72 5.50 5.52
N THR A 83 3.51 5.61 4.94
CA THR A 83 3.27 5.15 3.57
C THR A 83 2.79 6.32 2.71
N ILE A 84 3.43 6.52 1.55
CA ILE A 84 2.94 7.40 0.49
C ILE A 84 2.32 6.50 -0.57
N LEU A 85 1.01 6.61 -0.74
CA LEU A 85 0.22 5.79 -1.65
C LEU A 85 -0.27 6.66 -2.81
N VAL A 86 0.13 6.34 -4.03
CA VAL A 86 -0.44 6.92 -5.25
C VAL A 86 -1.51 5.96 -5.76
N GLU A 87 -2.73 6.44 -5.90
CA GLU A 87 -3.89 5.65 -6.32
C GLU A 87 -4.92 6.49 -7.06
N GLN A 88 -5.55 5.91 -8.07
CA GLN A 88 -6.66 6.52 -8.79
C GLN A 88 -8.02 6.13 -8.18
N ARG A 89 -8.07 5.04 -7.44
CA ARG A 89 -9.27 4.53 -6.81
C ARG A 89 -9.55 5.23 -5.49
N VAL A 90 -10.51 6.13 -5.51
CA VAL A 90 -10.90 6.92 -4.34
C VAL A 90 -11.27 6.05 -3.14
N ASP A 91 -12.06 4.98 -3.36
CA ASP A 91 -12.44 4.05 -2.30
C ASP A 91 -11.24 3.36 -1.63
N ALA A 92 -10.20 3.08 -2.41
CA ALA A 92 -8.95 2.53 -1.89
C ALA A 92 -8.24 3.53 -0.98
N VAL A 93 -8.09 4.78 -1.45
CA VAL A 93 -7.44 5.86 -0.68
C VAL A 93 -8.20 6.15 0.60
N LEU A 94 -9.50 6.42 0.52
CA LEU A 94 -10.32 6.77 1.68
C LEU A 94 -10.36 5.68 2.76
N SER A 95 -10.08 4.43 2.41
CA SER A 95 -10.09 3.32 3.37
C SER A 95 -8.82 3.22 4.23
N VAL A 96 -7.69 3.80 3.80
CA VAL A 96 -6.38 3.59 4.45
C VAL A 96 -5.62 4.89 4.74
N ALA A 97 -5.92 5.99 4.05
CA ALA A 97 -5.20 7.24 4.20
C ALA A 97 -5.58 7.99 5.49
N ASP A 98 -4.65 8.77 6.00
CA ASP A 98 -4.88 9.78 7.04
C ASP A 98 -5.07 11.17 6.39
N HIS A 99 -4.26 11.47 5.36
CA HIS A 99 -4.34 12.69 4.56
C HIS A 99 -4.33 12.35 3.07
N VAL A 100 -4.98 13.18 2.27
CA VAL A 100 -5.05 13.05 0.81
C VAL A 100 -4.53 14.31 0.15
N ALA A 101 -3.52 14.17 -0.70
CA ALA A 101 -3.02 15.24 -1.54
C ALA A 101 -3.53 15.06 -2.97
N PHE A 102 -4.19 16.07 -3.52
CA PHE A 102 -4.69 16.09 -4.89
C PHE A 102 -3.63 16.70 -5.81
N ILE A 103 -3.10 15.88 -6.73
CA ILE A 103 -2.07 16.30 -7.69
C ILE A 103 -2.71 16.48 -9.06
N GLU A 104 -2.53 17.65 -9.65
CA GLU A 104 -2.99 17.96 -11.00
C GLU A 104 -1.90 18.73 -11.76
N ASN A 105 -1.60 18.30 -12.99
CA ASN A 105 -0.57 18.92 -13.84
C ASN A 105 0.78 19.11 -13.12
N GLY A 106 1.21 18.12 -12.32
CA GLY A 106 2.47 18.13 -11.58
C GLY A 106 2.49 19.07 -10.36
N ARG A 107 1.35 19.57 -9.91
CA ARG A 107 1.24 20.47 -8.75
C ARG A 107 0.29 19.90 -7.71
N ASN A 108 0.66 20.05 -6.45
CA ASN A 108 -0.29 19.82 -5.35
C ASN A 108 -1.34 20.93 -5.37
N ARG A 109 -2.60 20.57 -5.56
CA ARG A 109 -3.74 21.49 -5.54
C ARG A 109 -4.20 21.76 -4.12
N GLU A 110 -4.30 20.70 -3.35
CA GLU A 110 -4.76 20.76 -1.98
C GLU A 110 -4.34 19.49 -1.22
N THR A 111 -4.16 19.60 0.08
CA THR A 111 -3.98 18.47 0.98
C THR A 111 -5.05 18.55 2.07
N VAL A 112 -5.83 17.50 2.22
CA VAL A 112 -7.04 17.45 3.05
C VAL A 112 -6.93 16.26 4.01
N ASP A 113 -7.47 16.43 5.21
CA ASP A 113 -7.66 15.33 6.15
C ASP A 113 -8.71 14.34 5.57
N VAL A 114 -8.45 13.05 5.69
CA VAL A 114 -9.34 12.04 5.11
C VAL A 114 -10.74 12.07 5.75
N GLU A 115 -10.86 12.47 7.01
CA GLU A 115 -12.14 12.56 7.69
C GLU A 115 -13.05 13.64 7.08
N GLU A 116 -12.48 14.75 6.59
CA GLU A 116 -13.23 15.77 5.86
C GLU A 116 -13.80 15.21 4.55
N LEU A 117 -13.02 14.39 3.84
CA LEU A 117 -13.47 13.75 2.60
C LEU A 117 -14.53 12.67 2.85
N ARG A 118 -14.44 11.96 3.96
CA ARG A 118 -15.45 10.97 4.38
C ARG A 118 -16.77 11.63 4.76
N ALA A 119 -16.70 12.79 5.40
CA ALA A 119 -17.88 13.58 5.81
C ALA A 119 -18.59 14.23 4.62
N ASP A 120 -17.84 14.67 3.59
CA ASP A 120 -18.37 15.28 2.38
C ASP A 120 -17.87 14.58 1.10
N PRO A 121 -18.56 13.52 0.63
CA PRO A 121 -18.22 12.85 -0.63
C PRO A 121 -18.28 13.76 -1.86
N SER A 122 -18.95 14.92 -1.78
CA SER A 122 -18.98 15.89 -2.89
C SER A 122 -17.64 16.60 -3.06
N ALA A 123 -16.86 16.73 -1.99
CA ALA A 123 -15.51 17.29 -2.04
C ALA A 123 -14.60 16.44 -2.95
N VAL A 124 -14.73 15.12 -2.89
CA VAL A 124 -13.96 14.19 -3.75
C VAL A 124 -14.23 14.46 -5.23
N ARG A 125 -15.50 14.71 -5.61
CA ARG A 125 -15.88 14.96 -7.01
C ARG A 125 -15.25 16.22 -7.58
N ARG A 126 -14.98 17.23 -6.74
CA ARG A 126 -14.31 18.48 -7.16
C ARG A 126 -12.88 18.26 -7.64
N TYR A 127 -12.20 17.24 -7.10
CA TYR A 127 -10.78 16.98 -7.38
C TYR A 127 -10.56 15.84 -8.38
N VAL A 128 -11.44 14.83 -8.36
CA VAL A 128 -11.26 13.64 -9.21
C VAL A 128 -11.88 13.81 -10.60
N GLY A 129 -12.64 14.90 -10.81
CA GLY A 129 -13.31 15.18 -12.08
C GLY A 129 -14.31 14.08 -12.44
N VAL A 130 -15.59 14.40 -12.44
CA VAL A 130 -16.58 13.52 -13.08
C VAL A 130 -16.50 13.83 -14.57
N GLY A 131 -15.81 12.95 -15.29
CA GLY A 131 -16.04 12.85 -16.73
C GLY A 131 -17.40 12.26 -16.98
#